data_79b70d78575fa9ff71e9bf6215c870a3
#
_entry.id   79b70d78575fa9ff71e9bf6215c870a3
#
_cell.length_a   1.000
_cell.length_b   1.000
_cell.length_c   1.000
_cell.angle_alpha   90.00
_cell.angle_beta   90.00
_cell.angle_gamma   90.00
#
_symmetry.space_group_name_H-M   'P 1'
#
loop_
_entity.id
_entity.type
_entity.pdbx_description
1 polymer ?
#
loop_
_entity_poly.entity_id
_entity_poly.type
_entity_poly.pdbx_seq_one_letter_code
_entity_poly.pdbx_strand_id
1 'polypeptide(L)'
;MSTKIRTRKRGNTYSYSFDISKHPRRMKEKGGFATEDEAFEAGIQAYAAWKSGNIGITSEKVKLRDYLASWLENVVRPNVKRMTYIDYTSTVTSRIVPYLGEVYVQELRPRDVDAWFMQLARAGMSHGTIQQTKTVLSVALRYAVYPAELISSNPVTGVSIPRSAPRKVIERTVITPEQFAAIPTDSRYYAVMKLMYHTGMRIGEVLGLTWDDVDLSTGEIHVVRQRNQHKYFETPKTETSIRSFYTDQNLMDFLQALKREQAKNEICRGEAYQLVYEDVQNGGALVMLPKKIHAPQNYVHRSLICIKPEGTIYTHEAVKNAVSRLGLNSHSFRHTHATRLIEAGAKPVDVAARLGHADATITQNLYAHDTEEMRKETARIFGGLVDK
;
A
#
# COMPACT_ATOMS: atom_id res chain seq x y z
N MET A 1 -27.07 10.46 43.95
CA MET A 1 -25.91 10.41 43.08
C MET A 1 -25.08 11.67 43.33
N SER A 2 -23.87 11.55 43.85
CA SER A 2 -23.00 12.72 44.12
C SER A 2 -22.68 13.45 42.82
N THR A 3 -23.13 14.66 42.69
CA THR A 3 -22.87 15.55 41.56
C THR A 3 -21.37 15.84 41.48
N LYS A 4 -20.71 15.37 40.40
CA LYS A 4 -19.27 15.54 40.18
C LYS A 4 -18.87 16.96 39.78
N ILE A 5 -19.83 17.90 39.78
CA ILE A 5 -19.66 19.31 39.42
C ILE A 5 -19.50 20.11 40.72
N ARG A 6 -18.49 20.97 40.73
CA ARG A 6 -18.16 21.85 41.84
C ARG A 6 -18.32 23.29 41.39
N THR A 7 -19.01 24.08 42.17
CA THR A 7 -19.09 25.54 42.01
C THR A 7 -18.14 26.26 42.98
N ARG A 8 -17.60 27.38 42.58
CA ARG A 8 -16.70 28.22 43.43
C ARG A 8 -16.92 29.69 43.14
N LYS A 9 -17.03 30.48 44.19
CA LYS A 9 -17.06 31.96 44.10
C LYS A 9 -15.63 32.48 43.88
N ARG A 10 -15.48 33.37 42.89
CA ARG A 10 -14.22 34.10 42.59
C ARG A 10 -14.51 35.61 42.48
N GLY A 11 -14.22 36.35 43.53
CA GLY A 11 -14.59 37.76 43.60
C GLY A 11 -16.11 37.92 43.46
N ASN A 12 -16.55 38.72 42.47
CA ASN A 12 -17.98 38.98 42.21
C ASN A 12 -18.65 37.97 41.25
N THR A 13 -17.92 36.91 40.79
CA THR A 13 -18.45 35.93 39.86
C THR A 13 -18.30 34.51 40.40
N TYR A 14 -19.03 33.59 39.78
CA TYR A 14 -18.96 32.15 40.08
C TYR A 14 -18.32 31.37 38.93
N SER A 15 -17.73 30.25 39.26
CA SER A 15 -17.19 29.28 38.29
C SER A 15 -17.68 27.88 38.59
N TYR A 16 -17.79 27.05 37.55
CA TYR A 16 -17.93 25.59 37.72
C TYR A 16 -16.66 24.87 37.36
N SER A 17 -16.47 23.67 37.95
CA SER A 17 -15.39 22.73 37.57
C SER A 17 -15.82 21.29 37.73
N PHE A 18 -15.27 20.41 36.90
CA PHE A 18 -15.38 18.95 37.02
C PHE A 18 -14.13 18.26 36.48
N ASP A 19 -13.86 17.05 37.00
CA ASP A 19 -12.69 16.25 36.57
C ASP A 19 -12.98 15.56 35.24
N ILE A 20 -12.08 15.74 34.23
CA ILE A 20 -12.14 15.13 32.91
C ILE A 20 -11.36 13.81 32.91
N SER A 21 -10.22 13.75 33.64
CA SER A 21 -9.39 12.56 33.80
C SER A 21 -8.85 12.47 35.21
N LYS A 22 -8.66 11.23 35.71
CA LYS A 22 -8.06 10.97 37.02
C LYS A 22 -6.55 10.78 36.98
N HIS A 23 -6.00 10.31 35.83
CA HIS A 23 -4.58 10.01 35.68
C HIS A 23 -4.11 10.35 34.24
N PRO A 24 -3.33 11.45 34.01
CA PRO A 24 -3.10 12.55 34.96
C PRO A 24 -4.37 13.34 35.22
N ARG A 25 -4.49 13.93 36.40
CA ARG A 25 -5.70 14.68 36.76
C ARG A 25 -5.84 15.92 35.89
N ARG A 26 -6.92 15.96 35.10
CA ARG A 26 -7.32 17.13 34.28
C ARG A 26 -8.70 17.60 34.73
N MET A 27 -8.87 18.91 34.89
CA MET A 27 -10.14 19.54 35.24
C MET A 27 -10.57 20.48 34.13
N LYS A 28 -11.87 20.54 33.87
CA LYS A 28 -12.50 21.63 33.12
C LYS A 28 -13.07 22.63 34.09
N GLU A 29 -12.72 23.90 33.92
CA GLU A 29 -13.24 25.01 34.69
C GLU A 29 -13.68 26.15 33.76
N LYS A 30 -14.80 26.80 34.05
CA LYS A 30 -15.26 28.00 33.36
C LYS A 30 -15.87 28.94 34.42
N GLY A 31 -15.48 30.19 34.42
CA GLY A 31 -15.97 31.23 35.30
C GLY A 31 -16.69 32.36 34.54
N GLY A 32 -17.08 33.42 35.28
CA GLY A 32 -17.74 34.59 34.73
C GLY A 32 -19.26 34.60 34.86
N PHE A 33 -19.84 33.66 35.65
CA PHE A 33 -21.28 33.61 35.92
C PHE A 33 -21.67 34.55 37.03
N ALA A 34 -22.85 35.19 36.92
CA ALA A 34 -23.33 36.16 37.90
C ALA A 34 -23.81 35.50 39.20
N THR A 35 -24.38 34.31 39.12
CA THR A 35 -24.90 33.55 40.25
C THR A 35 -24.31 32.14 40.33
N GLU A 36 -24.41 31.50 41.49
CA GLU A 36 -23.98 30.12 41.69
C GLU A 36 -24.84 29.13 40.90
N ASP A 37 -26.14 29.40 40.83
CA ASP A 37 -27.08 28.54 40.07
C ASP A 37 -26.79 28.57 38.57
N GLU A 38 -26.51 29.73 38.00
CA GLU A 38 -26.07 29.85 36.60
C GLU A 38 -24.76 29.07 36.34
N ALA A 39 -23.79 29.15 37.25
CA ALA A 39 -22.56 28.41 37.17
C ALA A 39 -22.82 26.90 37.25
N PHE A 40 -23.73 26.45 38.12
CA PHE A 40 -24.07 25.06 38.31
C PHE A 40 -24.83 24.50 37.12
N GLU A 41 -25.85 25.20 36.58
CA GLU A 41 -26.57 24.80 35.39
C GLU A 41 -25.66 24.70 34.16
N ALA A 42 -24.82 25.70 33.93
CA ALA A 42 -23.80 25.69 32.89
C ALA A 42 -22.82 24.50 33.07
N GLY A 43 -22.47 24.21 34.33
CA GLY A 43 -21.66 23.05 34.70
C GLY A 43 -22.33 21.72 34.38
N ILE A 44 -23.65 21.57 34.62
CA ILE A 44 -24.45 20.39 34.26
C ILE A 44 -24.44 20.20 32.74
N GLN A 45 -24.75 21.24 31.99
CA GLN A 45 -24.74 21.21 30.52
C GLN A 45 -23.36 20.85 29.98
N ALA A 46 -22.30 21.45 30.50
CA ALA A 46 -20.92 21.17 30.10
C ALA A 46 -20.49 19.75 30.48
N TYR A 47 -20.91 19.23 31.64
CA TYR A 47 -20.62 17.85 32.05
C TYR A 47 -21.42 16.83 31.22
N ALA A 48 -22.68 17.11 30.93
CA ALA A 48 -23.49 16.27 30.05
C ALA A 48 -22.93 16.21 28.63
N ALA A 49 -22.53 17.37 28.09
CA ALA A 49 -21.87 17.47 26.79
C ALA A 49 -20.52 16.74 26.76
N TRP A 50 -19.72 16.84 27.83
CA TRP A 50 -18.48 16.08 27.98
C TRP A 50 -18.74 14.56 28.06
N LYS A 51 -19.71 14.15 28.84
CA LYS A 51 -20.05 12.72 29.00
C LYS A 51 -20.65 12.11 27.75
N SER A 52 -21.33 12.89 26.93
CA SER A 52 -21.86 12.47 25.61
C SER A 52 -20.81 12.53 24.50
N GLY A 53 -19.56 12.90 24.81
CA GLY A 53 -18.50 13.07 23.83
C GLY A 53 -18.63 14.33 22.96
N ASN A 54 -19.48 15.27 23.35
CA ASN A 54 -19.84 16.45 22.55
C ASN A 54 -19.02 17.73 22.89
N ILE A 55 -17.95 17.60 23.65
CA ILE A 55 -17.04 18.74 23.86
C ILE A 55 -15.88 18.61 22.90
N GLY A 56 -16.01 19.27 21.75
CA GLY A 56 -14.88 19.66 20.93
C GLY A 56 -13.94 20.55 21.76
N ILE A 57 -12.67 20.20 21.79
CA ILE A 57 -11.65 20.89 22.60
C ILE A 57 -11.29 22.24 21.99
N THR A 58 -11.65 22.47 20.72
CA THR A 58 -11.56 23.77 20.05
C THR A 58 -12.97 24.32 19.80
N SER A 59 -13.15 25.63 20.12
CA SER A 59 -14.41 26.35 19.87
C SER A 59 -14.68 26.59 18.38
N GLU A 60 -13.71 26.39 17.53
CA GLU A 60 -13.80 26.62 16.08
C GLU A 60 -14.13 25.32 15.36
N LYS A 61 -15.25 25.31 14.61
CA LYS A 61 -15.66 24.18 13.80
C LYS A 61 -14.84 24.12 12.52
N VAL A 62 -14.27 22.96 12.23
CA VAL A 62 -13.44 22.71 11.05
C VAL A 62 -14.16 21.76 10.11
N LYS A 63 -14.31 22.13 8.83
CA LYS A 63 -14.85 21.23 7.81
C LYS A 63 -13.91 20.05 7.58
N LEU A 64 -14.49 18.87 7.33
CA LEU A 64 -13.69 17.64 7.12
C LEU A 64 -12.71 17.78 5.95
N ARG A 65 -13.09 18.46 4.86
CA ARG A 65 -12.20 18.71 3.72
C ARG A 65 -10.94 19.50 4.12
N ASP A 66 -11.10 20.55 4.92
CA ASP A 66 -9.99 21.43 5.30
C ASP A 66 -9.07 20.74 6.33
N TYR A 67 -9.68 19.99 7.25
CA TYR A 67 -8.96 19.12 8.17
C TYR A 67 -8.13 18.05 7.42
N LEU A 68 -8.74 17.32 6.47
CA LEU A 68 -8.05 16.29 5.72
C LEU A 68 -6.92 16.83 4.84
N ALA A 69 -7.11 18.01 4.23
CA ALA A 69 -6.05 18.69 3.47
C ALA A 69 -4.86 19.03 4.36
N SER A 70 -5.10 19.65 5.51
CA SER A 70 -4.06 19.95 6.50
C SER A 70 -3.39 18.69 7.05
N TRP A 71 -4.16 17.64 7.35
CA TRP A 71 -3.64 16.37 7.83
C TRP A 71 -2.74 15.68 6.81
N LEU A 72 -3.12 15.68 5.53
CA LEU A 72 -2.31 15.13 4.45
C LEU A 72 -0.96 15.84 4.33
N GLU A 73 -0.94 17.17 4.34
CA GLU A 73 0.29 17.95 4.16
C GLU A 73 1.19 17.90 5.40
N ASN A 74 0.63 18.10 6.57
CA ASN A 74 1.41 18.32 7.78
C ASN A 74 1.71 17.04 8.56
N VAL A 75 0.89 16.00 8.39
CA VAL A 75 1.03 14.75 9.15
C VAL A 75 1.41 13.58 8.26
N VAL A 76 0.71 13.38 7.13
CA VAL A 76 0.97 12.20 6.28
C VAL A 76 2.24 12.39 5.48
N ARG A 77 2.37 13.50 4.76
CA ARG A 77 3.47 13.75 3.83
C ARG A 77 4.88 13.57 4.44
N PRO A 78 5.18 14.09 5.64
CA PRO A 78 6.50 13.89 6.26
C PRO A 78 6.74 12.49 6.82
N ASN A 79 5.68 11.69 7.08
CA ASN A 79 5.78 10.46 7.84
C ASN A 79 5.55 9.17 7.03
N VAL A 80 5.20 9.28 5.74
CA VAL A 80 4.95 8.09 4.91
C VAL A 80 5.73 8.14 3.61
N LYS A 81 5.91 6.97 2.98
CA LYS A 81 6.49 6.89 1.64
C LYS A 81 5.60 7.63 0.63
N ARG A 82 6.21 8.25 -0.38
CA ARG A 82 5.56 9.04 -1.45
C ARG A 82 4.31 8.35 -2.04
N MET A 83 4.39 7.05 -2.34
CA MET A 83 3.23 6.33 -2.89
C MET A 83 2.05 6.24 -1.92
N THR A 84 2.31 6.02 -0.65
CA THR A 84 1.26 6.02 0.38
C THR A 84 0.59 7.39 0.50
N TYR A 85 1.37 8.48 0.42
CA TYR A 85 0.83 9.84 0.39
C TYR A 85 -0.08 10.06 -0.83
N ILE A 86 0.37 9.63 -2.04
CA ILE A 86 -0.43 9.74 -3.27
C ILE A 86 -1.73 8.92 -3.16
N ASP A 87 -1.67 7.70 -2.64
CA ASP A 87 -2.83 6.84 -2.46
C ASP A 87 -3.83 7.41 -1.43
N TYR A 88 -3.32 7.99 -0.34
CA TYR A 88 -4.14 8.67 0.66
C TYR A 88 -4.80 9.92 0.07
N THR A 89 -4.03 10.75 -0.62
CA THR A 89 -4.53 11.96 -1.29
C THR A 89 -5.62 11.60 -2.31
N SER A 90 -5.37 10.61 -3.16
CA SER A 90 -6.36 10.13 -4.12
C SER A 90 -7.64 9.60 -3.44
N THR A 91 -7.49 8.84 -2.35
CA THR A 91 -8.64 8.33 -1.59
C THR A 91 -9.45 9.46 -0.95
N VAL A 92 -8.78 10.42 -0.35
CA VAL A 92 -9.41 11.59 0.28
C VAL A 92 -10.16 12.43 -0.75
N THR A 93 -9.51 12.78 -1.86
CA THR A 93 -10.07 13.69 -2.87
C THR A 93 -11.20 13.06 -3.69
N SER A 94 -11.08 11.76 -4.02
CA SER A 94 -12.04 11.10 -4.90
C SER A 94 -13.18 10.37 -4.19
N ARG A 95 -13.01 10.00 -2.90
CA ARG A 95 -13.97 9.11 -2.22
C ARG A 95 -14.49 9.65 -0.88
N ILE A 96 -13.75 10.53 -0.20
CA ILE A 96 -14.16 11.06 1.11
C ILE A 96 -14.73 12.47 0.95
N VAL A 97 -13.96 13.39 0.40
CA VAL A 97 -14.34 14.80 0.29
C VAL A 97 -15.64 15.03 -0.51
N PRO A 98 -15.92 14.32 -1.63
CA PRO A 98 -17.16 14.52 -2.38
C PRO A 98 -18.45 14.20 -1.60
N TYR A 99 -18.34 13.39 -0.55
CA TYR A 99 -19.50 12.94 0.25
C TYR A 99 -19.56 13.58 1.65
N LEU A 100 -18.41 13.70 2.31
CA LEU A 100 -18.33 14.12 3.70
C LEU A 100 -17.58 15.44 3.90
N GLY A 101 -17.01 16.03 2.84
CA GLY A 101 -16.11 17.18 2.94
C GLY A 101 -16.72 18.42 3.58
N GLU A 102 -18.03 18.64 3.39
CA GLU A 102 -18.75 19.80 3.94
C GLU A 102 -19.20 19.61 5.41
N VAL A 103 -19.15 18.38 5.94
CA VAL A 103 -19.50 18.08 7.32
C VAL A 103 -18.39 18.59 8.24
N TYR A 104 -18.75 19.20 9.37
CA TYR A 104 -17.77 19.56 10.38
C TYR A 104 -17.24 18.32 11.11
N VAL A 105 -15.92 18.26 11.34
CA VAL A 105 -15.28 17.12 12.00
C VAL A 105 -15.93 16.80 13.35
N GLN A 106 -16.31 17.87 14.09
CA GLN A 106 -16.96 17.78 15.38
C GLN A 106 -18.42 17.26 15.33
N GLU A 107 -19.05 17.32 14.16
CA GLU A 107 -20.43 16.92 13.95
C GLU A 107 -20.59 15.58 13.26
N LEU A 108 -19.50 15.02 12.71
CA LEU A 108 -19.52 13.72 12.03
C LEU A 108 -19.90 12.59 13.00
N ARG A 109 -20.97 11.88 12.69
CA ARG A 109 -21.53 10.81 13.51
C ARG A 109 -21.35 9.44 12.85
N PRO A 110 -21.36 8.33 13.62
CA PRO A 110 -21.30 6.98 13.05
C PRO A 110 -22.38 6.70 11.99
N ARG A 111 -23.59 7.24 12.18
CA ARG A 111 -24.69 7.13 11.21
C ARG A 111 -24.39 7.76 9.86
N ASP A 112 -23.61 8.86 9.83
CA ASP A 112 -23.23 9.56 8.59
C ASP A 112 -22.19 8.73 7.83
N VAL A 113 -21.26 8.10 8.56
CA VAL A 113 -20.29 7.15 8.03
C VAL A 113 -20.97 5.89 7.48
N ASP A 114 -21.97 5.36 8.19
CA ASP A 114 -22.76 4.20 7.74
C ASP A 114 -23.52 4.52 6.46
N ALA A 115 -24.25 5.66 6.43
CA ALA A 115 -24.97 6.11 5.25
C ALA A 115 -24.03 6.31 4.05
N TRP A 116 -22.83 6.86 4.27
CA TRP A 116 -21.81 7.02 3.24
C TRP A 116 -21.31 5.67 2.70
N PHE A 117 -21.03 4.67 3.57
CA PHE A 117 -20.65 3.34 3.08
C PHE A 117 -21.76 2.69 2.25
N MET A 118 -23.04 2.90 2.61
CA MET A 118 -24.17 2.45 1.80
C MET A 118 -24.19 3.12 0.42
N GLN A 119 -23.89 4.42 0.34
CA GLN A 119 -23.78 5.15 -0.94
C GLN A 119 -22.64 4.60 -1.81
N LEU A 120 -21.45 4.37 -1.23
CA LEU A 120 -20.32 3.79 -1.96
C LEU A 120 -20.64 2.38 -2.49
N ALA A 121 -21.33 1.56 -1.69
CA ALA A 121 -21.74 0.22 -2.11
C ALA A 121 -22.78 0.28 -3.25
N ARG A 122 -23.76 1.19 -3.18
CA ARG A 122 -24.75 1.44 -4.25
C ARG A 122 -24.11 1.96 -5.54
N ALA A 123 -23.02 2.74 -5.42
CA ALA A 123 -22.21 3.17 -6.55
C ALA A 123 -21.34 2.05 -7.15
N GLY A 124 -21.48 0.80 -6.68
CA GLY A 124 -20.77 -0.37 -7.20
C GLY A 124 -19.33 -0.51 -6.71
N MET A 125 -18.91 0.25 -5.70
CA MET A 125 -17.56 0.10 -5.16
C MET A 125 -17.41 -1.23 -4.41
N SER A 126 -16.29 -1.94 -4.67
CA SER A 126 -16.03 -3.22 -4.04
C SER A 126 -15.80 -3.08 -2.53
N HIS A 127 -16.12 -4.15 -1.78
CA HIS A 127 -15.86 -4.23 -0.33
C HIS A 127 -14.40 -3.85 0.01
N GLY A 128 -13.42 -4.34 -0.77
CA GLY A 128 -11.99 -4.00 -0.55
C GLY A 128 -11.70 -2.51 -0.73
N THR A 129 -12.32 -1.86 -1.73
CA THR A 129 -12.18 -0.42 -1.97
C THR A 129 -12.77 0.39 -0.82
N ILE A 130 -13.97 0.01 -0.34
CA ILE A 130 -14.61 0.67 0.81
C ILE A 130 -13.78 0.45 2.07
N GLN A 131 -13.23 -0.76 2.27
CA GLN A 131 -12.35 -1.06 3.42
C GLN A 131 -11.08 -0.18 3.41
N GLN A 132 -10.45 0.00 2.26
CA GLN A 132 -9.30 0.89 2.12
C GLN A 132 -9.68 2.34 2.47
N THR A 133 -10.82 2.81 1.95
CA THR A 133 -11.33 4.16 2.19
C THR A 133 -11.68 4.38 3.67
N LYS A 134 -12.33 3.38 4.30
CA LYS A 134 -12.57 3.34 5.76
C LYS A 134 -11.28 3.47 6.56
N THR A 135 -10.23 2.73 6.15
CA THR A 135 -8.93 2.75 6.83
C THR A 135 -8.32 4.15 6.78
N VAL A 136 -8.31 4.82 5.63
CA VAL A 136 -7.75 6.17 5.48
C VAL A 136 -8.49 7.18 6.37
N LEU A 137 -9.85 7.19 6.32
CA LEU A 137 -10.64 8.08 7.16
C LEU A 137 -10.44 7.78 8.65
N SER A 138 -10.39 6.51 9.03
CA SER A 138 -10.17 6.09 10.43
C SER A 138 -8.81 6.53 10.97
N VAL A 139 -7.75 6.46 10.15
CA VAL A 139 -6.41 6.94 10.53
C VAL A 139 -6.41 8.46 10.70
N ALA A 140 -7.02 9.20 9.78
CA ALA A 140 -7.14 10.65 9.88
C ALA A 140 -7.92 11.06 11.14
N LEU A 141 -9.07 10.44 11.41
CA LEU A 141 -9.89 10.78 12.57
C LEU A 141 -9.30 10.28 13.89
N ARG A 142 -8.44 9.25 13.88
CA ARG A 142 -7.64 8.90 15.07
C ARG A 142 -6.70 10.04 15.45
N TYR A 143 -6.07 10.67 14.46
CA TYR A 143 -5.24 11.86 14.69
C TYR A 143 -6.08 13.05 15.17
N ALA A 144 -7.33 13.18 14.69
CA ALA A 144 -8.27 14.19 15.18
C ALA A 144 -8.66 13.98 16.67
N VAL A 145 -8.68 12.72 17.14
CA VAL A 145 -8.88 12.39 18.56
C VAL A 145 -7.61 12.71 19.35
N TYR A 146 -6.46 12.22 18.90
CA TYR A 146 -5.16 12.47 19.51
C TYR A 146 -4.07 12.41 18.43
N PRO A 147 -3.19 13.40 18.34
CA PRO A 147 -2.96 14.50 19.28
C PRO A 147 -3.73 15.80 18.97
N ALA A 148 -4.52 15.89 17.87
CA ALA A 148 -5.16 17.15 17.48
C ALA A 148 -6.32 17.58 18.41
N GLU A 149 -6.86 16.68 19.20
CA GLU A 149 -7.89 16.90 20.21
C GLU A 149 -9.15 17.66 19.66
N LEU A 150 -9.52 17.44 18.40
CA LEU A 150 -10.68 18.06 17.74
C LEU A 150 -12.00 17.35 18.07
N ILE A 151 -11.93 16.04 18.33
CA ILE A 151 -13.06 15.17 18.67
C ILE A 151 -12.68 14.22 19.81
N SER A 152 -13.66 13.78 20.58
CA SER A 152 -13.44 12.88 21.71
C SER A 152 -13.35 11.41 21.36
N SER A 153 -13.92 11.01 20.22
CA SER A 153 -13.93 9.63 19.75
C SER A 153 -13.98 9.57 18.22
N ASN A 154 -13.46 8.48 17.66
CA ASN A 154 -13.45 8.29 16.21
C ASN A 154 -14.80 7.69 15.75
N PRO A 155 -15.61 8.43 14.97
CA PRO A 155 -16.94 7.98 14.55
C PRO A 155 -16.91 6.83 13.53
N VAL A 156 -15.76 6.47 12.97
CA VAL A 156 -15.60 5.31 12.05
C VAL A 156 -15.49 4.00 12.83
N THR A 157 -15.14 4.08 14.13
CA THR A 157 -14.98 2.89 14.97
C THR A 157 -16.31 2.18 15.14
N GLY A 158 -16.32 0.86 14.89
CA GLY A 158 -17.52 0.02 15.02
C GLY A 158 -18.46 0.04 13.80
N VAL A 159 -18.32 1.00 12.87
CA VAL A 159 -19.15 1.02 11.65
C VAL A 159 -18.72 -0.09 10.71
N SER A 160 -19.66 -0.94 10.28
CA SER A 160 -19.42 -2.07 9.39
C SER A 160 -19.63 -1.70 7.92
N ILE A 161 -18.89 -2.34 7.02
CA ILE A 161 -19.13 -2.21 5.59
C ILE A 161 -20.36 -3.04 5.22
N PRO A 162 -21.29 -2.51 4.38
CA PRO A 162 -22.49 -3.23 3.99
C PRO A 162 -22.16 -4.58 3.34
N ARG A 163 -22.91 -5.62 3.69
CA ARG A 163 -22.77 -6.95 3.07
C ARG A 163 -23.10 -6.95 1.58
N SER A 164 -23.90 -5.98 1.11
CA SER A 164 -24.25 -5.76 -0.28
C SER A 164 -23.08 -5.23 -1.14
N ALA A 165 -21.98 -4.77 -0.53
CA ALA A 165 -20.83 -4.30 -1.28
C ALA A 165 -20.20 -5.47 -2.07
N PRO A 166 -19.99 -5.32 -3.39
CA PRO A 166 -19.46 -6.38 -4.24
C PRO A 166 -18.10 -6.89 -3.75
N ARG A 167 -17.96 -8.20 -3.59
CA ARG A 167 -16.69 -8.84 -3.29
C ARG A 167 -16.08 -9.35 -4.57
N LYS A 168 -14.97 -8.74 -5.00
CA LYS A 168 -14.19 -9.29 -6.12
C LYS A 168 -13.47 -10.54 -5.63
N VAL A 169 -13.87 -11.69 -6.13
CA VAL A 169 -13.08 -12.91 -6.01
C VAL A 169 -11.92 -12.76 -7.01
N ILE A 170 -10.71 -12.61 -6.53
CA ILE A 170 -9.52 -12.63 -7.38
C ILE A 170 -9.17 -14.11 -7.55
N GLU A 171 -9.57 -14.69 -8.69
CA GLU A 171 -9.10 -16.02 -9.05
C GLU A 171 -7.57 -15.96 -9.22
N ARG A 172 -6.89 -16.75 -8.42
CA ARG A 172 -5.44 -16.90 -8.49
C ARG A 172 -5.13 -17.97 -9.53
N THR A 173 -5.06 -17.58 -10.79
CA THR A 173 -4.75 -18.48 -11.89
C THR A 173 -3.29 -18.95 -11.80
N VAL A 174 -3.08 -20.24 -11.77
CA VAL A 174 -1.77 -20.87 -11.97
C VAL A 174 -1.56 -21.04 -13.47
N ILE A 175 -0.49 -20.45 -13.98
CA ILE A 175 -0.14 -20.50 -15.41
C ILE A 175 0.48 -21.87 -15.70
N THR A 176 -0.09 -22.62 -16.64
CA THR A 176 0.52 -23.88 -17.05
C THR A 176 1.74 -23.67 -17.95
N PRO A 177 2.65 -24.65 -18.06
CA PRO A 177 3.79 -24.56 -18.97
C PRO A 177 3.37 -24.27 -20.41
N GLU A 178 2.26 -24.88 -20.87
CA GLU A 178 1.71 -24.72 -22.22
C GLU A 178 1.18 -23.29 -22.43
N GLN A 179 0.48 -22.74 -21.42
CA GLN A 179 0.02 -21.35 -21.46
C GLN A 179 1.18 -20.37 -21.49
N PHE A 180 2.26 -20.66 -20.75
CA PHE A 180 3.45 -19.80 -20.79
C PHE A 180 4.18 -19.93 -22.14
N ALA A 181 4.32 -21.14 -22.68
CA ALA A 181 4.94 -21.39 -23.97
C ALA A 181 4.16 -20.76 -25.15
N ALA A 182 2.85 -20.58 -24.99
CA ALA A 182 2.01 -19.90 -25.97
C ALA A 182 2.19 -18.38 -26.01
N ILE A 183 2.93 -17.78 -25.07
CA ILE A 183 3.23 -16.33 -25.09
C ILE A 183 4.20 -16.04 -26.24
N PRO A 184 3.85 -15.16 -27.21
CA PRO A 184 4.71 -14.87 -28.34
C PRO A 184 6.09 -14.35 -27.89
N THR A 185 7.16 -15.00 -28.33
CA THR A 185 8.54 -14.66 -27.96
C THR A 185 9.01 -13.34 -28.57
N ASP A 186 8.40 -12.92 -29.67
CA ASP A 186 8.61 -11.63 -30.33
C ASP A 186 7.83 -10.48 -29.67
N SER A 187 6.97 -10.79 -28.68
CA SER A 187 6.29 -9.76 -27.90
C SER A 187 7.31 -8.88 -27.20
N ARG A 188 7.19 -7.57 -27.37
CA ARG A 188 8.05 -6.59 -26.67
C ARG A 188 8.05 -6.75 -25.16
N TYR A 189 7.04 -7.39 -24.57
CA TYR A 189 6.92 -7.61 -23.14
C TYR A 189 7.36 -9.01 -22.69
N TYR A 190 7.82 -9.84 -23.63
CA TYR A 190 8.19 -11.23 -23.34
C TYR A 190 9.30 -11.32 -22.27
N ALA A 191 10.32 -10.48 -22.34
CA ALA A 191 11.40 -10.44 -21.36
C ALA A 191 10.90 -10.17 -19.94
N VAL A 192 9.94 -9.23 -19.78
CA VAL A 192 9.32 -8.93 -18.49
C VAL A 192 8.53 -10.15 -17.97
N MET A 193 7.73 -10.78 -18.83
CA MET A 193 6.92 -11.94 -18.47
C MET A 193 7.78 -13.17 -18.14
N LYS A 194 8.85 -13.40 -18.91
CA LYS A 194 9.80 -14.48 -18.66
C LYS A 194 10.52 -14.31 -17.33
N LEU A 195 11.00 -13.10 -17.00
CA LEU A 195 11.57 -12.80 -15.70
C LEU A 195 10.56 -13.03 -14.58
N MET A 196 9.33 -12.52 -14.69
CA MET A 196 8.29 -12.76 -13.68
C MET A 196 7.99 -14.25 -13.46
N TYR A 197 7.97 -15.06 -14.54
CA TYR A 197 7.65 -16.48 -14.49
C TYR A 197 8.76 -17.30 -13.81
N HIS A 198 10.03 -17.12 -14.24
CA HIS A 198 11.17 -17.87 -13.72
C HIS A 198 11.61 -17.44 -12.32
N THR A 199 11.30 -16.21 -11.88
CA THR A 199 11.80 -15.67 -10.60
C THR A 199 10.73 -15.43 -9.56
N GLY A 200 9.46 -15.33 -9.97
CA GLY A 200 8.37 -14.90 -9.09
C GLY A 200 8.47 -13.46 -8.60
N MET A 201 9.36 -12.64 -9.17
CA MET A 201 9.52 -11.23 -8.80
C MET A 201 8.24 -10.43 -9.08
N ARG A 202 8.02 -9.38 -8.28
CA ARG A 202 6.94 -8.41 -8.53
C ARG A 202 7.26 -7.60 -9.80
N ILE A 203 6.24 -7.18 -10.54
CA ILE A 203 6.42 -6.34 -11.73
C ILE A 203 7.34 -5.13 -11.48
N GLY A 204 7.22 -4.47 -10.32
CA GLY A 204 8.08 -3.34 -9.96
C GLY A 204 9.54 -3.73 -9.74
N GLU A 205 9.80 -4.90 -9.19
CA GLU A 205 11.14 -5.47 -9.00
C GLU A 205 11.76 -5.80 -10.37
N VAL A 206 11.02 -6.47 -11.26
CA VAL A 206 11.48 -6.81 -12.63
C VAL A 206 11.78 -5.56 -13.44
N LEU A 207 10.91 -4.55 -13.39
CA LEU A 207 11.10 -3.30 -14.13
C LEU A 207 12.18 -2.39 -13.51
N GLY A 208 12.60 -2.68 -12.28
CA GLY A 208 13.68 -1.99 -11.58
C GLY A 208 15.02 -2.72 -11.62
N LEU A 209 15.06 -3.93 -12.20
CA LEU A 209 16.27 -4.75 -12.26
C LEU A 209 17.27 -4.18 -13.27
N THR A 210 18.53 -4.06 -12.85
CA THR A 210 19.65 -3.61 -13.70
C THR A 210 20.60 -4.75 -13.98
N TRP A 211 21.48 -4.60 -14.97
CA TRP A 211 22.53 -5.58 -15.26
C TRP A 211 23.55 -5.72 -14.14
N ASP A 212 23.68 -4.71 -13.26
CA ASP A 212 24.55 -4.77 -12.08
C ASP A 212 23.97 -5.66 -10.98
N ASP A 213 22.68 -5.95 -11.05
CA ASP A 213 21.96 -6.80 -10.08
C ASP A 213 21.99 -8.29 -10.46
N VAL A 214 22.59 -8.67 -11.60
CA VAL A 214 22.60 -10.03 -12.11
C VAL A 214 24.02 -10.50 -12.39
N ASP A 215 24.47 -11.51 -11.68
CA ASP A 215 25.70 -12.20 -11.99
C ASP A 215 25.40 -13.31 -13.05
N LEU A 216 25.78 -13.00 -14.28
CA LEU A 216 25.58 -13.93 -15.41
C LEU A 216 26.49 -15.17 -15.36
N SER A 217 27.50 -15.20 -14.49
CA SER A 217 28.41 -16.35 -14.33
C SER A 217 27.89 -17.35 -13.31
N THR A 218 27.27 -16.87 -12.24
CA THR A 218 26.74 -17.72 -11.14
C THR A 218 25.25 -17.96 -11.22
N GLY A 219 24.52 -17.12 -11.96
CA GLY A 219 23.07 -17.13 -12.00
C GLY A 219 22.41 -16.47 -10.80
N GLU A 220 23.16 -15.72 -10.00
CA GLU A 220 22.61 -15.00 -8.85
C GLU A 220 21.95 -13.69 -9.27
N ILE A 221 20.77 -13.42 -8.70
CA ILE A 221 19.99 -12.19 -8.91
C ILE A 221 19.78 -11.50 -7.56
N HIS A 222 20.14 -10.21 -7.49
CA HIS A 222 19.97 -9.36 -6.31
C HIS A 222 18.78 -8.43 -6.47
N VAL A 223 17.76 -8.57 -5.64
CA VAL A 223 16.59 -7.67 -5.64
C VAL A 223 16.80 -6.61 -4.56
N VAL A 224 17.32 -5.46 -4.94
CA VAL A 224 17.67 -4.38 -4.01
C VAL A 224 16.78 -3.14 -4.17
N ARG A 225 16.00 -3.07 -5.25
CA ARG A 225 15.11 -1.96 -5.56
C ARG A 225 13.87 -2.39 -6.32
N GLN A 226 12.89 -1.51 -6.37
CA GLN A 226 11.74 -1.62 -7.25
C GLN A 226 11.51 -0.29 -7.99
N ARG A 227 10.96 -0.36 -9.18
CA ARG A 227 10.46 0.81 -9.88
C ARG A 227 8.96 0.93 -9.69
N ASN A 228 8.49 2.09 -9.26
CA ASN A 228 7.06 2.35 -9.11
C ASN A 228 6.41 2.79 -10.44
N GLN A 229 5.07 2.91 -10.44
CA GLN A 229 4.31 3.32 -11.63
C GLN A 229 4.61 4.76 -12.08
N HIS A 230 5.13 5.62 -11.22
CA HIS A 230 5.51 7.00 -11.53
C HIS A 230 6.97 7.14 -11.96
N LYS A 231 7.63 6.03 -12.32
CA LYS A 231 9.02 5.99 -12.81
C LYS A 231 10.06 6.42 -11.77
N TYR A 232 9.85 6.12 -10.50
CA TYR A 232 10.84 6.31 -9.45
C TYR A 232 11.40 4.97 -9.00
N PHE A 233 12.69 4.97 -8.70
CA PHE A 233 13.25 3.89 -7.90
C PHE A 233 12.88 4.08 -6.44
N GLU A 234 12.51 2.99 -5.80
CA GLU A 234 12.19 2.94 -4.39
C GLU A 234 12.87 1.73 -3.76
N THR A 235 13.28 1.89 -2.51
CA THR A 235 13.64 0.72 -1.70
C THR A 235 12.40 -0.16 -1.52
N PRO A 236 12.54 -1.48 -1.48
CA PRO A 236 11.44 -2.38 -1.16
C PRO A 236 10.74 -2.00 0.14
N LYS A 237 9.48 -2.44 0.30
CA LYS A 237 8.64 -2.05 1.44
C LYS A 237 9.16 -2.53 2.80
N THR A 238 9.87 -3.66 2.81
CA THR A 238 10.43 -4.31 4.02
C THR A 238 11.85 -4.73 3.76
N GLU A 239 12.67 -4.84 4.79
CA GLU A 239 14.05 -5.35 4.71
C GLU A 239 14.08 -6.77 4.12
N THR A 240 13.11 -7.60 4.45
CA THR A 240 12.95 -8.96 3.89
C THR A 240 12.70 -8.98 2.38
N SER A 241 12.32 -7.87 1.79
CA SER A 241 12.16 -7.75 0.34
C SER A 241 13.48 -7.56 -0.40
N ILE A 242 14.54 -7.11 0.31
CA ILE A 242 15.91 -7.12 -0.21
C ILE A 242 16.41 -8.55 -0.06
N ARG A 243 16.75 -9.18 -1.17
CA ARG A 243 17.08 -10.59 -1.22
C ARG A 243 17.93 -10.94 -2.42
N SER A 244 18.64 -12.05 -2.33
CA SER A 244 19.34 -12.68 -3.45
C SER A 244 18.83 -14.10 -3.62
N PHE A 245 18.85 -14.58 -4.85
CA PHE A 245 18.52 -15.96 -5.18
C PHE A 245 19.14 -16.37 -6.50
N TYR A 246 19.38 -17.66 -6.66
CA TYR A 246 19.84 -18.24 -7.92
C TYR A 246 18.68 -18.55 -8.84
N THR A 247 18.93 -18.43 -10.16
CA THR A 247 17.96 -18.83 -11.18
C THR A 247 18.47 -19.97 -12.05
N ASP A 248 17.58 -20.47 -12.90
CA ASP A 248 17.88 -21.59 -13.79
C ASP A 248 18.67 -21.18 -15.04
N GLN A 249 19.34 -22.15 -15.66
CA GLN A 249 20.20 -21.94 -16.84
C GLN A 249 19.40 -21.39 -18.03
N ASN A 250 18.15 -21.78 -18.20
CA ASN A 250 17.32 -21.31 -19.32
C ASN A 250 17.08 -19.79 -19.25
N LEU A 251 16.86 -19.24 -18.02
CA LEU A 251 16.75 -17.81 -17.86
C LEU A 251 18.09 -17.12 -18.05
N MET A 252 19.19 -17.73 -17.62
CA MET A 252 20.54 -17.16 -17.79
C MET A 252 20.93 -17.07 -19.29
N ASP A 253 20.70 -18.10 -20.09
CA ASP A 253 20.95 -18.11 -21.52
C ASP A 253 20.12 -17.02 -22.23
N PHE A 254 18.85 -16.89 -21.82
CA PHE A 254 17.99 -15.82 -22.32
C PHE A 254 18.50 -14.44 -21.96
N LEU A 255 18.95 -14.20 -20.72
CA LEU A 255 19.47 -12.91 -20.28
C LEU A 255 20.79 -12.54 -21.01
N GLN A 256 21.66 -13.53 -21.26
CA GLN A 256 22.85 -13.32 -22.07
C GLN A 256 22.53 -12.91 -23.51
N ALA A 257 21.52 -13.56 -24.11
CA ALA A 257 21.04 -13.21 -25.45
C ALA A 257 20.42 -11.79 -25.46
N LEU A 258 19.59 -11.48 -24.47
CA LEU A 258 18.97 -10.15 -24.32
C LEU A 258 20.00 -9.04 -24.14
N LYS A 259 21.07 -9.26 -23.36
CA LYS A 259 22.16 -8.29 -23.18
C LYS A 259 22.88 -7.99 -24.50
N ARG A 260 23.14 -9.05 -25.30
CA ARG A 260 23.72 -8.90 -26.64
C ARG A 260 22.80 -8.14 -27.60
N GLU A 261 21.50 -8.43 -27.55
CA GLU A 261 20.50 -7.72 -28.35
C GLU A 261 20.42 -6.23 -27.99
N GLN A 262 20.42 -5.90 -26.69
CA GLN A 262 20.42 -4.51 -26.24
C GLN A 262 21.66 -3.76 -26.71
N ALA A 263 22.84 -4.36 -26.60
CA ALA A 263 24.09 -3.75 -27.10
C ALA A 263 24.02 -3.54 -28.64
N LYS A 264 23.47 -4.48 -29.39
CA LYS A 264 23.25 -4.31 -30.85
C LYS A 264 22.27 -3.16 -31.14
N ASN A 265 21.18 -3.07 -30.40
CA ASN A 265 20.18 -2.00 -30.56
C ASN A 265 20.80 -0.63 -30.26
N GLU A 266 21.63 -0.53 -29.24
CA GLU A 266 22.35 0.71 -28.89
C GLU A 266 23.31 1.13 -30.00
N ILE A 267 24.08 0.20 -30.57
CA ILE A 267 25.01 0.48 -31.68
C ILE A 267 24.23 0.92 -32.92
N CYS A 268 23.15 0.18 -33.29
CA CYS A 268 22.37 0.47 -34.48
C CYS A 268 21.67 1.83 -34.44
N ARG A 269 21.29 2.32 -33.27
CA ARG A 269 20.60 3.61 -33.09
C ARG A 269 21.54 4.74 -32.81
N GLY A 270 22.80 4.45 -32.45
CA GLY A 270 23.85 5.43 -32.21
C GLY A 270 23.44 6.52 -31.22
N GLU A 271 23.59 7.78 -31.58
CA GLU A 271 23.28 8.93 -30.73
C GLU A 271 21.79 9.12 -30.38
N ALA A 272 20.91 8.53 -31.17
CA ALA A 272 19.45 8.58 -30.92
C ALA A 272 18.97 7.59 -29.84
N TYR A 273 19.83 6.61 -29.47
CA TYR A 273 19.48 5.68 -28.39
C TYR A 273 19.29 6.40 -27.07
N GLN A 274 18.28 5.97 -26.30
CA GLN A 274 17.98 6.59 -25.00
C GLN A 274 18.71 5.84 -23.90
N LEU A 275 19.43 6.57 -23.06
CA LEU A 275 20.01 6.09 -21.83
C LEU A 275 19.10 6.46 -20.65
N VAL A 276 18.97 5.54 -19.68
CA VAL A 276 18.13 5.76 -18.50
C VAL A 276 19.01 6.23 -17.35
N TYR A 277 18.63 7.34 -16.75
CA TYR A 277 19.32 7.93 -15.61
C TYR A 277 18.38 8.03 -14.42
N GLU A 278 18.93 7.86 -13.24
CA GLU A 278 18.29 8.15 -11.96
C GLU A 278 18.72 9.53 -11.47
N ASP A 279 17.75 10.42 -11.28
CA ASP A 279 17.97 11.71 -10.62
C ASP A 279 17.93 11.50 -9.10
N VAL A 280 19.11 11.34 -8.50
CA VAL A 280 19.24 11.03 -7.06
C VAL A 280 18.77 12.20 -6.19
N GLN A 281 18.94 13.44 -6.64
CA GLN A 281 18.52 14.62 -5.88
C GLN A 281 17.01 14.82 -5.90
N ASN A 282 16.33 14.31 -6.94
CA ASN A 282 14.88 14.39 -7.07
C ASN A 282 14.19 13.04 -6.68
N GLY A 283 14.71 12.40 -5.63
CA GLY A 283 14.10 11.22 -5.03
C GLY A 283 14.09 9.97 -5.91
N GLY A 284 15.07 9.80 -6.78
CA GLY A 284 15.22 8.60 -7.63
C GLY A 284 14.32 8.59 -8.86
N ALA A 285 13.95 9.76 -9.38
CA ALA A 285 13.18 9.88 -10.62
C ALA A 285 14.00 9.34 -11.81
N LEU A 286 13.36 8.52 -12.67
CA LEU A 286 14.01 8.02 -13.88
C LEU A 286 13.77 8.98 -15.05
N VAL A 287 14.85 9.42 -15.65
CA VAL A 287 14.89 10.31 -16.81
C VAL A 287 15.56 9.59 -17.99
N MET A 288 15.04 9.75 -19.17
CA MET A 288 15.61 9.19 -20.39
C MET A 288 16.22 10.33 -21.21
N LEU A 289 17.49 10.19 -21.54
CA LEU A 289 18.21 11.17 -22.34
C LEU A 289 18.82 10.49 -23.57
N PRO A 290 18.76 11.12 -24.78
CA PRO A 290 19.51 10.66 -25.93
C PRO A 290 21.00 10.53 -25.60
N LYS A 291 21.66 9.48 -26.10
CA LYS A 291 23.07 9.18 -25.82
C LYS A 291 24.02 10.36 -26.14
N LYS A 292 23.68 11.22 -27.10
CA LYS A 292 24.40 12.43 -27.45
C LYS A 292 24.38 13.53 -26.37
N ILE A 293 23.43 13.44 -25.40
CA ILE A 293 23.26 14.46 -24.35
C ILE A 293 24.06 14.04 -23.12
N HIS A 294 24.97 14.93 -22.67
CA HIS A 294 25.66 14.73 -21.40
C HIS A 294 24.69 14.91 -20.24
N ALA A 295 24.57 13.85 -19.44
CA ALA A 295 23.71 13.91 -18.25
C ALA A 295 24.30 14.85 -17.18
N PRO A 296 23.44 15.56 -16.41
CA PRO A 296 23.89 16.34 -15.25
C PRO A 296 24.66 15.48 -14.25
N GLN A 297 25.55 16.11 -13.44
CA GLN A 297 26.41 15.39 -12.49
C GLN A 297 25.64 14.60 -11.41
N ASN A 298 24.43 15.03 -11.08
CA ASN A 298 23.54 14.35 -10.11
C ASN A 298 22.77 13.16 -10.70
N TYR A 299 22.95 12.86 -11.98
CA TYR A 299 22.28 11.76 -12.67
C TYR A 299 23.17 10.53 -12.70
N VAL A 300 22.67 9.41 -12.22
CA VAL A 300 23.36 8.12 -12.24
C VAL A 300 22.80 7.26 -13.35
N HIS A 301 23.66 6.84 -14.29
CA HIS A 301 23.25 5.92 -15.35
C HIS A 301 22.77 4.59 -14.77
N ARG A 302 21.64 4.07 -15.27
CA ARG A 302 21.06 2.79 -14.85
C ARG A 302 20.83 1.89 -16.04
N SER A 303 21.61 0.83 -16.13
CA SER A 303 21.53 -0.17 -17.21
C SER A 303 20.42 -1.17 -16.91
N LEU A 304 19.17 -0.81 -17.24
CA LEU A 304 17.99 -1.67 -16.98
C LEU A 304 17.96 -2.89 -17.91
N ILE A 305 17.52 -4.04 -17.37
CA ILE A 305 17.32 -5.27 -18.15
C ILE A 305 16.06 -5.17 -19.02
N CYS A 306 14.98 -4.64 -18.46
CA CYS A 306 13.69 -4.52 -19.16
C CYS A 306 13.51 -3.12 -19.75
N ILE A 307 14.06 -2.93 -20.96
CA ILE A 307 13.94 -1.70 -21.77
C ILE A 307 13.46 -2.04 -23.18
N LYS A 308 12.93 -1.03 -23.86
CA LYS A 308 12.53 -1.15 -25.27
C LYS A 308 13.76 -1.07 -26.19
N PRO A 309 13.63 -1.49 -27.46
CA PRO A 309 14.74 -1.45 -28.41
C PRO A 309 15.37 -0.05 -28.61
N GLU A 310 14.62 1.02 -28.39
CA GLU A 310 15.11 2.39 -28.46
C GLU A 310 15.79 2.89 -27.16
N GLY A 311 15.87 2.06 -26.10
CA GLY A 311 16.45 2.40 -24.81
C GLY A 311 15.44 3.02 -23.82
N THR A 312 14.17 3.20 -24.20
CA THR A 312 13.17 3.75 -23.31
C THR A 312 12.56 2.71 -22.38
N ILE A 313 12.03 3.14 -21.24
CA ILE A 313 11.43 2.25 -20.23
C ILE A 313 10.01 1.84 -20.60
N TYR A 314 9.61 0.64 -20.19
CA TYR A 314 8.20 0.20 -20.19
C TYR A 314 7.46 0.87 -19.05
N THR A 315 6.18 1.23 -19.23
CA THR A 315 5.31 1.64 -18.12
C THR A 315 4.71 0.42 -17.45
N HIS A 316 4.41 0.53 -16.14
CA HIS A 316 3.70 -0.53 -15.41
C HIS A 316 2.36 -0.87 -16.04
N GLU A 317 1.63 0.15 -16.48
CA GLU A 317 0.31 -0.01 -17.10
C GLU A 317 0.40 -0.75 -18.43
N ALA A 318 1.36 -0.42 -19.29
CA ALA A 318 1.56 -1.09 -20.56
C ALA A 318 1.84 -2.60 -20.38
N VAL A 319 2.67 -2.96 -19.39
CA VAL A 319 2.95 -4.37 -19.06
C VAL A 319 1.69 -5.05 -18.49
N LYS A 320 0.98 -4.41 -17.56
CA LYS A 320 -0.27 -4.95 -17.01
C LYS A 320 -1.31 -5.19 -18.09
N ASN A 321 -1.47 -4.25 -19.02
CA ASN A 321 -2.40 -4.39 -20.13
C ASN A 321 -2.00 -5.52 -21.09
N ALA A 322 -0.70 -5.71 -21.35
CA ALA A 322 -0.21 -6.82 -22.14
C ALA A 322 -0.50 -8.17 -21.48
N VAL A 323 -0.26 -8.27 -20.17
CA VAL A 323 -0.55 -9.47 -19.37
C VAL A 323 -2.07 -9.73 -19.31
N SER A 324 -2.88 -8.68 -19.15
CA SER A 324 -4.35 -8.78 -19.10
C SER A 324 -4.97 -9.30 -20.41
N ARG A 325 -4.38 -8.96 -21.57
CA ARG A 325 -4.82 -9.49 -22.88
C ARG A 325 -4.63 -11.00 -23.01
N LEU A 326 -3.75 -11.58 -22.19
CA LEU A 326 -3.55 -13.02 -22.08
C LEU A 326 -4.52 -13.69 -21.07
N GLY A 327 -5.50 -12.95 -20.53
CA GLY A 327 -6.38 -13.43 -19.46
C GLY A 327 -5.70 -13.56 -18.10
N LEU A 328 -4.50 -12.99 -17.93
CA LEU A 328 -3.67 -13.12 -16.73
C LEU A 328 -3.55 -11.77 -15.99
N ASN A 329 -3.03 -11.81 -14.79
CA ASN A 329 -2.56 -10.62 -14.07
C ASN A 329 -1.09 -10.78 -13.65
N SER A 330 -0.41 -9.68 -13.34
CA SER A 330 1.02 -9.75 -13.00
C SER A 330 1.33 -10.56 -11.73
N HIS A 331 0.35 -10.71 -10.82
CA HIS A 331 0.50 -11.56 -9.65
C HIS A 331 0.31 -13.05 -9.96
N SER A 332 -0.34 -13.41 -11.08
CA SER A 332 -0.47 -14.80 -11.51
C SER A 332 0.89 -15.47 -11.73
N PHE A 333 1.87 -14.75 -12.28
CA PHE A 333 3.24 -15.26 -12.46
C PHE A 333 3.90 -15.63 -11.13
N ARG A 334 3.82 -14.73 -10.15
CA ARG A 334 4.38 -14.94 -8.81
C ARG A 334 3.64 -16.06 -8.06
N HIS A 335 2.32 -16.11 -8.20
CA HIS A 335 1.51 -17.17 -7.63
C HIS A 335 1.89 -18.52 -8.24
N THR A 336 2.02 -18.59 -9.58
CA THR A 336 2.47 -19.78 -10.31
C THR A 336 3.83 -20.25 -9.83
N HIS A 337 4.81 -19.34 -9.74
CA HIS A 337 6.16 -19.65 -9.29
C HIS A 337 6.15 -20.26 -7.87
N ALA A 338 5.39 -19.65 -6.94
CA ALA A 338 5.24 -20.16 -5.59
C ALA A 338 4.59 -21.54 -5.54
N THR A 339 3.46 -21.71 -6.24
CA THR A 339 2.70 -22.94 -6.26
C THR A 339 3.53 -24.09 -6.87
N ARG A 340 4.19 -23.86 -8.01
CA ARG A 340 5.03 -24.86 -8.67
C ARG A 340 6.22 -25.30 -7.82
N LEU A 341 6.88 -24.38 -7.13
CA LEU A 341 7.97 -24.74 -6.21
C LEU A 341 7.47 -25.61 -5.05
N ILE A 342 6.32 -25.27 -4.48
CA ILE A 342 5.71 -26.04 -3.40
C ILE A 342 5.27 -27.44 -3.89
N GLU A 343 4.62 -27.53 -5.04
CA GLU A 343 4.24 -28.80 -5.68
C GLU A 343 5.45 -29.68 -5.97
N ALA A 344 6.60 -29.06 -6.31
CA ALA A 344 7.87 -29.75 -6.48
C ALA A 344 8.59 -30.11 -5.17
N GLY A 345 7.97 -29.90 -4.01
CA GLY A 345 8.49 -30.26 -2.69
C GLY A 345 9.38 -29.23 -2.02
N ALA A 346 9.48 -28.01 -2.55
CA ALA A 346 10.23 -26.93 -1.87
C ALA A 346 9.53 -26.52 -0.56
N LYS A 347 10.32 -26.27 0.49
CA LYS A 347 9.78 -25.87 1.80
C LYS A 347 9.13 -24.48 1.70
N PRO A 348 7.92 -24.28 2.26
CA PRO A 348 7.21 -22.99 2.19
C PRO A 348 8.02 -21.79 2.72
N VAL A 349 8.89 -22.04 3.72
CA VAL A 349 9.78 -21.02 4.29
C VAL A 349 10.82 -20.56 3.27
N ASP A 350 11.42 -21.48 2.51
CA ASP A 350 12.42 -21.18 1.50
C ASP A 350 11.77 -20.44 0.29
N VAL A 351 10.55 -20.85 -0.07
CA VAL A 351 9.76 -20.16 -1.11
C VAL A 351 9.39 -18.76 -0.63
N ALA A 352 9.00 -18.58 0.63
CA ALA A 352 8.69 -17.26 1.20
C ALA A 352 9.93 -16.35 1.20
N ALA A 353 11.10 -16.86 1.60
CA ALA A 353 12.37 -16.14 1.57
C ALA A 353 12.74 -15.74 0.13
N ARG A 354 12.69 -16.68 -0.84
CA ARG A 354 12.94 -16.43 -2.27
C ARG A 354 12.04 -15.33 -2.84
N LEU A 355 10.78 -15.32 -2.44
CA LEU A 355 9.82 -14.33 -2.90
C LEU A 355 9.90 -12.99 -2.12
N GLY A 356 10.53 -12.97 -0.95
CA GLY A 356 10.56 -11.79 -0.07
C GLY A 356 9.18 -11.48 0.52
N HIS A 357 8.53 -12.50 1.10
CA HIS A 357 7.32 -12.32 1.91
C HIS A 357 7.73 -11.98 3.34
N ALA A 358 7.22 -10.85 3.85
CA ALA A 358 7.47 -10.44 5.24
C ALA A 358 6.81 -11.40 6.25
N ASP A 359 5.75 -12.10 5.82
CA ASP A 359 5.02 -13.09 6.61
C ASP A 359 4.94 -14.39 5.81
N ALA A 360 5.55 -15.45 6.36
CA ALA A 360 5.50 -16.79 5.78
C ALA A 360 4.07 -17.35 5.69
N THR A 361 3.14 -16.83 6.51
CA THR A 361 1.71 -17.17 6.49
C THR A 361 1.09 -16.92 5.11
N ILE A 362 1.59 -15.92 4.36
CA ILE A 362 1.14 -15.65 2.99
C ILE A 362 1.45 -16.85 2.08
N THR A 363 2.61 -17.46 2.25
CA THR A 363 3.03 -18.66 1.49
C THR A 363 2.35 -19.91 2.07
N GLN A 364 2.18 -20.00 3.38
CA GLN A 364 1.45 -21.09 4.03
C GLN A 364 -0.03 -21.13 3.65
N ASN A 365 -0.68 -19.98 3.48
CA ASN A 365 -2.06 -19.91 2.98
C ASN A 365 -2.19 -20.35 1.51
N LEU A 366 -1.11 -20.35 0.74
CA LEU A 366 -1.06 -21.06 -0.57
C LEU A 366 -1.10 -22.58 -0.39
N TYR A 367 -0.52 -23.07 0.71
CA TYR A 367 -0.55 -24.48 1.12
C TYR A 367 -1.94 -24.94 1.59
N ALA A 368 -2.78 -24.02 2.07
CA ALA A 368 -4.15 -24.35 2.49
C ALA A 368 -5.08 -24.70 1.31
N HIS A 369 -4.66 -24.48 0.07
CA HIS A 369 -5.27 -25.04 -1.12
C HIS A 369 -4.60 -26.38 -1.43
N ASP A 370 -5.01 -27.40 -0.65
CA ASP A 370 -4.66 -28.81 -0.75
C ASP A 370 -4.92 -29.31 -2.20
N THR A 371 -3.85 -29.34 -3.04
CA THR A 371 -3.98 -29.88 -4.39
C THR A 371 -4.02 -31.42 -4.34
N GLU A 372 -4.61 -32.05 -5.35
CA GLU A 372 -4.71 -33.52 -5.42
C GLU A 372 -3.32 -34.16 -5.43
N GLU A 373 -2.35 -33.53 -6.11
CA GLU A 373 -0.94 -33.95 -6.12
C GLU A 373 -0.32 -33.93 -4.73
N MET A 374 -0.57 -32.88 -3.94
CA MET A 374 -0.05 -32.78 -2.57
C MET A 374 -0.62 -33.86 -1.65
N ARG A 375 -1.91 -34.20 -1.81
CA ARG A 375 -2.54 -35.31 -1.08
C ARG A 375 -1.93 -36.65 -1.42
N LYS A 376 -1.69 -36.91 -2.71
CA LYS A 376 -1.05 -38.16 -3.18
C LYS A 376 0.40 -38.26 -2.69
N GLU A 377 1.17 -37.14 -2.73
CA GLU A 377 2.55 -37.14 -2.28
C GLU A 377 2.65 -37.33 -0.76
N THR A 378 1.78 -36.68 0.03
CA THR A 378 1.73 -36.88 1.50
C THR A 378 1.44 -38.34 1.83
N ALA A 379 0.51 -38.98 1.12
CA ALA A 379 0.22 -40.41 1.29
C ALA A 379 1.42 -41.27 0.92
N ARG A 380 2.15 -40.95 -0.16
CA ARG A 380 3.34 -41.65 -0.60
C ARG A 380 4.49 -41.57 0.39
N ILE A 381 4.72 -40.36 0.95
CA ILE A 381 5.73 -40.12 1.98
C ILE A 381 5.43 -40.96 3.22
N PHE A 382 4.17 -40.97 3.67
CA PHE A 382 3.77 -41.78 4.82
C PHE A 382 3.92 -43.27 4.57
N GLY A 383 3.51 -43.78 3.40
CA GLY A 383 3.72 -45.18 3.00
C GLY A 383 5.18 -45.60 3.06
N GLY A 384 6.10 -44.79 2.54
CA GLY A 384 7.56 -45.04 2.64
C GLY A 384 8.16 -44.98 4.05
N LEU A 385 7.43 -44.48 5.04
CA LEU A 385 7.83 -44.49 6.44
C LEU A 385 7.37 -45.74 7.18
N VAL A 386 6.24 -46.34 6.71
CA VAL A 386 5.64 -47.51 7.35
C VAL A 386 6.23 -48.83 6.81
N ASP A 387 6.73 -48.80 5.57
CA ASP A 387 7.34 -49.97 4.89
C ASP A 387 8.84 -50.16 5.22
N LYS A 388 9.37 -49.41 6.20
CA LYS A 388 10.70 -49.59 6.79
C LYS A 388 10.60 -50.23 8.18
#